data_73e0cc4d13e50dede2e514a402f17c5b
#
_entry.id   73e0cc4d13e50dede2e514a402f17c5b
#
_cell.length_a   1.000
_cell.length_b   1.000
_cell.length_c   1.000
_cell.angle_alpha   90.00
_cell.angle_beta   90.00
_cell.angle_gamma   90.00
#
_symmetry.space_group_name_H-M   'P 1'
#
loop_
_entity.id
_entity.type
_entity.pdbx_description
1 polymer ?
#
loop_
_entity_poly.entity_id
_entity_poly.type
_entity_poly.pdbx_seq_one_letter_code
_entity_poly.pdbx_strand_id
1 'polypeptide(L)'
;MGKYNFVFFLEDFFEFNKIIFEEIGKRENVRSILGFVPKNRFLRILFKLQHSKTTNKYFSLPFKSLWYNTYFKNNFADQRKPIVFIFNARLMEYDYMREYVVWLRKKYPRCKLVVNYWDIVATWKEDASPDAIRGLFDMLISYDRDDAKKYNMYYHPTVYAETKISKPNNTPETDVFFVGAAKNRMKNILETYDILEGAGLNCYFYVMDAKPPYNQERRGIHYVDKDVWLSYEKCIQFVQHSKCVLEIIQQGARGETLRVWEAITYGKMLLTNNTFMRESRFYN
;
A
#
# COMPACT_ATOMS: atom_id res chain seq x y z
N MET A 1 13.85 -12.06 22.91
CA MET A 1 14.39 -11.07 21.96
C MET A 1 14.48 -11.70 20.57
N GLY A 2 13.96 -11.04 19.50
CA GLY A 2 13.96 -11.60 18.15
C GLY A 2 15.38 -11.80 17.58
N LYS A 3 15.50 -12.76 16.66
CA LYS A 3 16.76 -13.13 15.98
C LYS A 3 17.26 -12.05 15.01
N TYR A 4 16.38 -11.17 14.50
CA TYR A 4 16.64 -10.19 13.45
C TYR A 4 16.24 -8.79 13.89
N ASN A 5 16.86 -7.79 13.28
CA ASN A 5 16.36 -6.43 13.17
C ASN A 5 15.59 -6.28 11.86
N PHE A 6 14.57 -5.42 11.81
CA PHE A 6 13.71 -5.22 10.65
C PHE A 6 13.70 -3.76 10.22
N VAL A 7 13.81 -3.52 8.93
CA VAL A 7 13.71 -2.18 8.33
C VAL A 7 12.70 -2.24 7.20
N PHE A 8 11.61 -1.48 7.35
CA PHE A 8 10.60 -1.32 6.33
C PHE A 8 10.88 -0.07 5.51
N PHE A 9 11.02 -0.23 4.21
CA PHE A 9 11.11 0.84 3.24
C PHE A 9 9.75 1.05 2.59
N LEU A 10 9.12 2.17 2.94
CA LEU A 10 7.75 2.51 2.59
C LEU A 10 7.71 3.80 1.78
N GLU A 11 6.68 3.95 0.96
CA GLU A 11 6.41 5.20 0.27
C GLU A 11 5.79 6.21 1.22
N ASP A 12 6.20 7.46 1.11
CA ASP A 12 5.62 8.58 1.85
C ASP A 12 4.36 9.14 1.19
N PHE A 13 4.07 8.74 -0.04
CA PHE A 13 2.90 9.20 -0.78
C PHE A 13 1.58 8.72 -0.18
N PHE A 14 1.55 7.53 0.42
CA PHE A 14 0.34 6.98 1.03
C PHE A 14 0.37 7.16 2.55
N GLU A 15 -0.48 8.04 3.05
CA GLU A 15 -0.65 8.32 4.49
C GLU A 15 -0.90 7.03 5.29
N PHE A 16 -1.67 6.08 4.75
CA PHE A 16 -1.96 4.83 5.41
C PHE A 16 -0.71 4.00 5.77
N ASN A 17 0.38 4.11 5.00
CA ASN A 17 1.63 3.44 5.34
C ASN A 17 2.17 3.86 6.70
N LYS A 18 2.07 5.15 7.02
CA LYS A 18 2.50 5.68 8.31
C LYS A 18 1.63 5.12 9.44
N ILE A 19 0.35 5.00 9.19
CA ILE A 19 -0.65 4.58 10.17
C ILE A 19 -0.55 3.08 10.45
N ILE A 20 -0.64 2.23 9.41
CA ILE A 20 -0.67 0.77 9.58
C ILE A 20 0.65 0.19 10.09
N PHE A 21 1.78 0.91 9.91
CA PHE A 21 3.08 0.50 10.42
C PHE A 21 3.46 1.17 11.75
N GLU A 22 2.61 2.03 12.33
CA GLU A 22 2.92 2.74 13.57
C GLU A 22 3.16 1.78 14.74
N GLU A 23 2.28 0.82 14.95
CA GLU A 23 2.37 -0.14 16.05
C GLU A 23 3.64 -1.01 15.97
N ILE A 24 3.93 -1.56 14.79
CA ILE A 24 5.12 -2.37 14.60
C ILE A 24 6.40 -1.54 14.70
N GLY A 25 6.33 -0.27 14.28
CA GLY A 25 7.44 0.70 14.34
C GLY A 25 7.87 1.08 15.76
N LYS A 26 7.00 0.87 16.77
CA LYS A 26 7.32 1.10 18.18
C LYS A 26 8.27 0.04 18.78
N ARG A 27 8.46 -1.09 18.09
CA ARG A 27 9.34 -2.17 18.57
C ARG A 27 10.80 -1.77 18.44
N GLU A 28 11.62 -2.05 19.45
CA GLU A 28 13.06 -1.70 19.48
C GLU A 28 13.86 -2.23 18.28
N ASN A 29 13.48 -3.41 17.78
CA ASN A 29 14.15 -4.07 16.66
C ASN A 29 13.49 -3.77 15.30
N VAL A 30 12.65 -2.75 15.20
CA VAL A 30 11.98 -2.34 13.95
C VAL A 30 12.25 -0.87 13.65
N ARG A 31 12.43 -0.56 12.37
CA ARG A 31 12.48 0.81 11.85
C ARG A 31 11.62 0.89 10.60
N SER A 32 10.85 1.96 10.48
CA SER A 32 10.13 2.31 9.26
C SER A 32 10.75 3.56 8.64
N ILE A 33 11.08 3.49 7.38
CA ILE A 33 11.69 4.59 6.60
C ILE A 33 10.68 5.00 5.53
N LEU A 34 10.25 6.24 5.62
CA LEU A 34 9.28 6.85 4.72
C LEU A 34 9.97 7.93 3.90
N GLY A 35 9.91 7.78 2.57
CA GLY A 35 10.47 8.75 1.64
C GLY A 35 11.99 8.73 1.54
N PHE A 36 12.48 8.94 0.33
CA PHE A 36 13.90 8.85 -0.02
C PHE A 36 14.41 10.14 -0.67
N VAL A 37 13.48 11.01 -1.06
CA VAL A 37 13.81 12.29 -1.69
C VAL A 37 14.18 13.30 -0.63
N PRO A 38 15.34 13.99 -0.74
CA PRO A 38 15.74 14.99 0.23
C PRO A 38 14.70 16.09 0.44
N LYS A 39 14.47 16.49 1.69
CA LYS A 39 13.54 17.59 2.03
C LYS A 39 14.12 18.96 1.63
N ASN A 40 15.44 19.14 1.72
CA ASN A 40 16.11 20.37 1.31
C ASN A 40 15.95 20.59 -0.19
N ARG A 41 15.53 21.80 -0.60
CA ARG A 41 15.23 22.15 -2.01
C ARG A 41 16.42 21.96 -2.94
N PHE A 42 17.61 22.39 -2.53
CA PHE A 42 18.83 22.27 -3.33
C PHE A 42 19.24 20.79 -3.50
N LEU A 43 19.30 20.04 -2.40
CA LEU A 43 19.62 18.62 -2.43
C LEU A 43 18.60 17.82 -3.24
N ARG A 44 17.33 18.23 -3.22
CA ARG A 44 16.26 17.62 -4.04
C ARG A 44 16.50 17.81 -5.54
N ILE A 45 16.97 18.99 -5.95
CA ILE A 45 17.32 19.25 -7.35
C ILE A 45 18.49 18.35 -7.78
N LEU A 46 19.56 18.30 -6.99
CA LEU A 46 20.71 17.44 -7.25
C LEU A 46 20.31 15.96 -7.32
N PHE A 47 19.49 15.52 -6.36
CA PHE A 47 18.95 14.17 -6.34
C PHE A 47 18.17 13.84 -7.62
N LYS A 48 17.25 14.72 -8.02
CA LYS A 48 16.45 14.54 -9.25
C LYS A 48 17.33 14.51 -10.50
N LEU A 49 18.35 15.35 -10.59
CA LEU A 49 19.30 15.36 -11.72
C LEU A 49 20.08 14.03 -11.78
N GLN A 50 20.62 13.57 -10.65
CA GLN A 50 21.39 12.31 -10.60
C GLN A 50 20.56 11.06 -10.89
N HIS A 51 19.25 11.09 -10.56
CA HIS A 51 18.37 9.94 -10.74
C HIS A 51 17.40 10.09 -11.93
N SER A 52 17.55 11.16 -12.72
CA SER A 52 16.75 11.36 -13.94
C SER A 52 17.10 10.31 -15.00
N LYS A 53 16.10 9.59 -15.52
CA LYS A 53 16.30 8.64 -16.64
C LYS A 53 16.87 9.35 -17.87
N THR A 54 16.42 10.57 -18.15
CA THR A 54 16.90 11.37 -19.28
C THR A 54 18.36 11.74 -19.12
N THR A 55 18.75 12.24 -17.93
CA THR A 55 20.14 12.59 -17.65
C THR A 55 21.06 11.38 -17.74
N ASN A 56 20.66 10.27 -17.11
CA ASN A 56 21.47 9.04 -17.07
C ASN A 56 21.58 8.34 -18.43
N LYS A 57 20.68 8.64 -19.38
CA LYS A 57 20.81 8.16 -20.77
C LYS A 57 22.04 8.74 -21.48
N TYR A 58 22.41 9.98 -21.15
CA TYR A 58 23.54 10.69 -21.81
C TYR A 58 24.77 10.75 -20.92
N PHE A 59 24.58 10.92 -19.61
CA PHE A 59 25.66 11.10 -18.64
C PHE A 59 25.33 10.38 -17.34
N SER A 60 26.07 9.30 -17.02
CA SER A 60 25.99 8.67 -15.71
C SER A 60 26.71 9.54 -14.68
N LEU A 61 25.95 10.33 -13.91
CA LEU A 61 26.51 11.17 -12.87
C LEU A 61 27.07 10.33 -11.71
N PRO A 62 28.33 10.60 -11.27
CA PRO A 62 28.97 9.84 -10.20
C PRO A 62 28.36 10.12 -8.83
N PHE A 63 28.81 9.37 -7.81
CA PHE A 63 28.51 9.61 -6.40
C PHE A 63 27.06 9.36 -5.96
N LYS A 64 26.23 8.65 -6.74
CA LYS A 64 24.88 8.24 -6.33
C LYS A 64 24.87 7.52 -4.98
N SER A 65 25.92 6.74 -4.69
CA SER A 65 26.06 6.00 -3.43
C SER A 65 26.14 6.88 -2.18
N LEU A 66 26.43 8.18 -2.31
CA LEU A 66 26.39 9.10 -1.18
C LEU A 66 24.99 9.24 -0.61
N TRP A 67 23.96 9.18 -1.44
CA TRP A 67 22.56 9.18 -1.02
C TRP A 67 22.19 7.94 -0.22
N TYR A 68 22.75 6.79 -0.55
CA TYR A 68 22.42 5.51 0.08
C TYR A 68 22.73 5.50 1.58
N ASN A 69 23.79 6.18 2.00
CA ASN A 69 24.14 6.34 3.40
C ASN A 69 23.14 7.21 4.18
N THR A 70 22.35 8.04 3.48
CA THR A 70 21.32 8.89 4.11
C THR A 70 19.98 8.16 4.31
N TYR A 71 19.71 7.11 3.54
CA TYR A 71 18.44 6.39 3.60
C TYR A 71 18.32 5.55 4.89
N PHE A 72 19.38 4.89 5.27
CA PHE A 72 19.40 4.07 6.47
C PHE A 72 20.75 4.15 7.19
N LYS A 73 20.67 4.33 8.50
CA LYS A 73 21.81 4.17 9.43
C LYS A 73 21.45 3.08 10.43
N ASN A 74 22.35 2.11 10.61
CA ASN A 74 22.15 1.05 11.61
C ASN A 74 22.34 1.63 13.03
N ASN A 75 21.23 2.03 13.62
CA ASN A 75 21.14 2.57 14.99
C ASN A 75 20.32 1.67 15.92
N PHE A 76 20.25 0.37 15.64
CA PHE A 76 19.67 -0.60 16.52
C PHE A 76 20.52 -0.80 17.79
N ALA A 77 19.87 -1.11 18.91
CA ALA A 77 20.56 -1.39 20.17
C ALA A 77 21.54 -2.57 20.04
N ASP A 78 21.15 -3.62 19.33
CA ASP A 78 22.06 -4.72 18.95
C ASP A 78 22.32 -4.69 17.43
N GLN A 79 23.43 -4.05 17.07
CA GLN A 79 23.85 -3.90 15.67
C GLN A 79 24.46 -5.18 15.08
N ARG A 80 24.75 -6.20 15.90
CA ARG A 80 25.31 -7.49 15.44
C ARG A 80 24.26 -8.40 14.83
N LYS A 81 22.98 -8.18 15.15
CA LYS A 81 21.87 -8.95 14.56
C LYS A 81 21.78 -8.72 13.06
N PRO A 82 21.53 -9.78 12.28
CA PRO A 82 21.21 -9.63 10.86
C PRO A 82 19.98 -8.74 10.67
N ILE A 83 19.98 -7.99 9.58
CA ILE A 83 18.90 -7.07 9.26
C ILE A 83 18.05 -7.69 8.14
N VAL A 84 16.73 -7.66 8.30
CA VAL A 84 15.77 -7.95 7.24
C VAL A 84 15.28 -6.61 6.69
N PHE A 85 15.63 -6.29 5.45
CA PHE A 85 15.14 -5.12 4.75
C PHE A 85 13.92 -5.52 3.92
N ILE A 86 12.80 -4.86 4.16
CA ILE A 86 11.51 -5.14 3.52
C ILE A 86 11.11 -3.91 2.70
N PHE A 87 10.97 -4.10 1.41
CA PHE A 87 10.62 -3.05 0.45
C PHE A 87 9.20 -3.21 -0.05
N ASN A 88 8.49 -2.10 -0.21
CA ASN A 88 7.32 -2.09 -1.07
C ASN A 88 7.77 -2.27 -2.53
N ALA A 89 7.09 -3.13 -3.29
CA ALA A 89 7.42 -3.43 -4.68
C ALA A 89 7.43 -2.18 -5.57
N ARG A 90 6.59 -1.18 -5.29
CA ARG A 90 6.56 0.09 -6.04
C ARG A 90 7.89 0.84 -6.02
N LEU A 91 8.66 0.71 -4.95
CA LEU A 91 9.99 1.32 -4.89
C LEU A 91 10.92 0.76 -5.98
N MET A 92 10.65 -0.45 -6.45
CA MET A 92 11.45 -1.09 -7.52
C MET A 92 11.19 -0.51 -8.91
N GLU A 93 10.15 0.32 -9.08
CA GLU A 93 9.96 1.10 -10.31
C GLU A 93 11.05 2.19 -10.52
N TYR A 94 11.83 2.47 -9.47
CA TYR A 94 12.91 3.46 -9.51
C TYR A 94 14.27 2.77 -9.59
N ASP A 95 15.07 3.09 -10.61
CA ASP A 95 16.40 2.52 -10.85
C ASP A 95 17.31 2.67 -9.63
N TYR A 96 17.31 3.85 -8.99
CA TYR A 96 18.13 4.12 -7.83
C TYR A 96 17.79 3.25 -6.61
N MET A 97 16.57 2.77 -6.51
CA MET A 97 16.19 1.85 -5.43
C MET A 97 16.68 0.44 -5.71
N ARG A 98 16.67 -0.02 -6.96
CA ARG A 98 17.28 -1.30 -7.34
C ARG A 98 18.79 -1.26 -7.13
N GLU A 99 19.46 -0.17 -7.50
CA GLU A 99 20.88 0.06 -7.20
C GLU A 99 21.15 0.06 -5.68
N TYR A 100 20.25 0.67 -4.90
CA TYR A 100 20.33 0.70 -3.44
C TYR A 100 20.22 -0.69 -2.81
N VAL A 101 19.32 -1.55 -3.31
CA VAL A 101 19.19 -2.95 -2.87
C VAL A 101 20.50 -3.71 -3.07
N VAL A 102 21.15 -3.55 -4.23
CA VAL A 102 22.46 -4.15 -4.50
C VAL A 102 23.54 -3.62 -3.54
N TRP A 103 23.51 -2.31 -3.29
CA TRP A 103 24.44 -1.69 -2.34
C TRP A 103 24.24 -2.20 -0.90
N LEU A 104 22.98 -2.36 -0.44
CA LEU A 104 22.68 -2.93 0.87
C LEU A 104 23.23 -4.35 1.02
N ARG A 105 23.10 -5.18 0.01
CA ARG A 105 23.65 -6.54 0.00
C ARG A 105 25.17 -6.54 0.21
N LYS A 106 25.87 -5.60 -0.44
CA LYS A 106 27.32 -5.45 -0.27
C LYS A 106 27.70 -4.93 1.11
N LYS A 107 26.96 -3.94 1.61
CA LYS A 107 27.26 -3.26 2.89
C LYS A 107 26.90 -4.14 4.10
N TYR A 108 25.85 -4.95 4.00
CA TYR A 108 25.34 -5.83 5.04
C TYR A 108 25.27 -7.29 4.56
N PRO A 109 26.41 -8.02 4.44
CA PRO A 109 26.44 -9.34 3.78
C PRO A 109 25.52 -10.39 4.42
N ARG A 110 25.16 -10.24 5.70
CA ARG A 110 24.23 -11.14 6.41
C ARG A 110 22.78 -10.68 6.37
N CYS A 111 22.46 -9.62 5.62
CA CYS A 111 21.08 -9.14 5.52
C CYS A 111 20.21 -10.12 4.74
N LYS A 112 18.90 -9.99 4.95
CA LYS A 112 17.87 -10.56 4.10
C LYS A 112 17.14 -9.42 3.41
N LEU A 113 16.89 -9.58 2.12
CA LEU A 113 16.19 -8.62 1.28
C LEU A 113 14.85 -9.20 0.89
N VAL A 114 13.77 -8.51 1.23
CA VAL A 114 12.40 -8.95 1.02
C VAL A 114 11.66 -7.85 0.25
N VAL A 115 10.87 -8.23 -0.72
CA VAL A 115 9.96 -7.31 -1.41
C VAL A 115 8.52 -7.77 -1.24
N ASN A 116 7.62 -6.81 -0.96
CA ASN A 116 6.21 -7.04 -0.72
C ASN A 116 5.35 -6.33 -1.75
N TYR A 117 4.49 -7.08 -2.43
CA TYR A 117 3.51 -6.63 -3.40
C TYR A 117 2.17 -6.38 -2.69
N TRP A 118 1.70 -5.13 -2.68
CA TRP A 118 0.46 -4.69 -2.01
C TRP A 118 -0.70 -4.46 -2.99
N ASP A 119 -0.44 -4.66 -4.26
CA ASP A 119 -1.45 -4.68 -5.32
C ASP A 119 -1.09 -5.83 -6.27
N ILE A 120 -2.01 -6.22 -7.14
CA ILE A 120 -1.78 -7.29 -8.12
C ILE A 120 -0.62 -6.93 -9.06
N VAL A 121 0.17 -7.94 -9.42
CA VAL A 121 1.37 -7.75 -10.26
C VAL A 121 1.07 -7.03 -11.56
N ALA A 122 -0.10 -7.26 -12.17
CA ALA A 122 -0.52 -6.62 -13.40
C ALA A 122 -0.63 -5.07 -13.33
N THR A 123 -0.66 -4.49 -12.12
CA THR A 123 -0.70 -3.02 -11.94
C THR A 123 0.68 -2.37 -11.91
N TRP A 124 1.74 -3.16 -11.83
CA TRP A 124 3.11 -2.67 -11.70
C TRP A 124 3.79 -2.53 -13.07
N LYS A 125 4.77 -1.63 -13.13
CA LYS A 125 5.63 -1.54 -14.31
C LYS A 125 6.50 -2.79 -14.45
N GLU A 126 6.89 -3.11 -15.68
CA GLU A 126 7.72 -4.25 -15.99
C GLU A 126 9.01 -4.31 -15.15
N ASP A 127 9.66 -3.15 -14.94
CA ASP A 127 10.86 -3.00 -14.11
C ASP A 127 10.70 -3.48 -12.65
N ALA A 128 9.46 -3.50 -12.13
CA ALA A 128 9.11 -3.96 -10.79
C ALA A 128 8.39 -5.31 -10.80
N SER A 129 8.30 -5.98 -11.96
CA SER A 129 7.71 -7.31 -12.04
C SER A 129 8.53 -8.34 -11.24
N PRO A 130 7.91 -9.40 -10.70
CA PRO A 130 8.63 -10.44 -9.97
C PRO A 130 9.80 -11.03 -10.76
N ASP A 131 9.65 -11.20 -12.07
CA ASP A 131 10.69 -11.77 -12.92
C ASP A 131 11.89 -10.82 -13.10
N ALA A 132 11.62 -9.52 -13.20
CA ALA A 132 12.68 -8.51 -13.35
C ALA A 132 13.54 -8.34 -12.08
N ILE A 133 12.94 -8.50 -10.89
CA ILE A 133 13.63 -8.17 -9.62
C ILE A 133 13.98 -9.37 -8.76
N ARG A 134 13.54 -10.57 -9.13
CA ARG A 134 13.75 -11.80 -8.32
C ARG A 134 15.21 -12.00 -7.91
N GLY A 135 16.16 -11.76 -8.81
CA GLY A 135 17.60 -11.90 -8.52
C GLY A 135 18.15 -10.94 -7.46
N LEU A 136 17.40 -9.90 -7.11
CA LEU A 136 17.81 -8.92 -6.10
C LEU A 136 17.41 -9.32 -4.67
N PHE A 137 16.40 -10.17 -4.52
CA PHE A 137 15.74 -10.44 -3.24
C PHE A 137 15.87 -11.90 -2.80
N ASP A 138 15.91 -12.13 -1.50
CA ASP A 138 15.87 -13.47 -0.89
C ASP A 138 14.42 -14.00 -0.85
N MET A 139 13.42 -13.10 -0.79
CA MET A 139 12.02 -13.45 -0.68
C MET A 139 11.14 -12.41 -1.36
N LEU A 140 10.18 -12.88 -2.13
CA LEU A 140 9.09 -12.08 -2.68
C LEU A 140 7.80 -12.49 -1.99
N ILE A 141 7.00 -11.50 -1.58
CA ILE A 141 5.72 -11.70 -0.89
C ILE A 141 4.62 -11.02 -1.71
N SER A 142 3.47 -11.67 -1.83
CA SER A 142 2.26 -11.09 -2.40
C SER A 142 1.09 -11.24 -1.44
N TYR A 143 0.24 -10.19 -1.39
CA TYR A 143 -1.05 -10.27 -0.70
C TYR A 143 -2.10 -11.03 -1.53
N ASP A 144 -1.86 -11.18 -2.82
CA ASP A 144 -2.74 -11.89 -3.74
C ASP A 144 -2.27 -13.34 -3.94
N ARG A 145 -3.17 -14.31 -3.76
CA ARG A 145 -2.82 -15.74 -3.81
C ARG A 145 -2.53 -16.23 -5.22
N ASP A 146 -3.26 -15.72 -6.21
CA ASP A 146 -3.05 -16.13 -7.59
C ASP A 146 -1.70 -15.62 -8.08
N ASP A 147 -1.34 -14.39 -7.75
CA ASP A 147 0.00 -13.84 -8.03
C ASP A 147 1.09 -14.60 -7.27
N ALA A 148 0.86 -14.90 -6.00
CA ALA A 148 1.80 -15.68 -5.21
C ALA A 148 2.09 -17.05 -5.86
N LYS A 149 1.04 -17.74 -6.31
CA LYS A 149 1.15 -19.02 -7.02
C LYS A 149 1.80 -18.85 -8.39
N LYS A 150 1.33 -17.91 -9.21
CA LYS A 150 1.78 -17.68 -10.57
C LYS A 150 3.27 -17.34 -10.64
N TYR A 151 3.71 -16.47 -9.74
CA TYR A 151 5.09 -15.96 -9.73
C TYR A 151 5.98 -16.66 -8.68
N ASN A 152 5.55 -17.77 -8.09
CA ASN A 152 6.28 -18.48 -7.04
C ASN A 152 6.78 -17.51 -5.93
N MET A 153 5.82 -16.81 -5.31
CA MET A 153 6.03 -15.90 -4.18
C MET A 153 5.39 -16.47 -2.92
N TYR A 154 5.79 -15.95 -1.76
CA TYR A 154 5.10 -16.26 -0.52
C TYR A 154 3.79 -15.47 -0.44
N TYR A 155 2.71 -16.14 -0.10
CA TYR A 155 1.46 -15.47 0.23
C TYR A 155 1.50 -14.94 1.65
N HIS A 156 1.13 -13.67 1.83
CA HIS A 156 0.88 -13.07 3.14
C HIS A 156 -0.22 -12.02 2.98
N PRO A 157 -1.28 -12.09 3.76
CA PRO A 157 -2.36 -11.10 3.68
C PRO A 157 -1.83 -9.69 3.96
N THR A 158 -2.61 -8.69 3.57
CA THR A 158 -2.26 -7.28 3.78
C THR A 158 -1.96 -7.02 5.26
N VAL A 159 -0.85 -6.35 5.54
CA VAL A 159 -0.50 -5.92 6.90
C VAL A 159 -1.50 -4.86 7.34
N TYR A 160 -2.02 -5.01 8.55
CA TYR A 160 -2.96 -4.07 9.12
C TYR A 160 -2.73 -3.89 10.63
N ALA A 161 -2.99 -2.69 11.12
CA ALA A 161 -2.99 -2.40 12.55
C ALA A 161 -4.18 -1.50 12.90
N GLU A 162 -4.77 -1.73 14.06
CA GLU A 162 -5.82 -0.86 14.58
C GLU A 162 -5.30 0.57 14.77
N THR A 163 -6.06 1.53 14.28
CA THR A 163 -5.75 2.95 14.43
C THR A 163 -6.62 3.56 15.50
N LYS A 164 -6.00 4.11 16.54
CA LYS A 164 -6.70 4.90 17.56
C LYS A 164 -6.98 6.28 16.98
N ILE A 165 -8.20 6.50 16.53
CA ILE A 165 -8.64 7.79 16.04
C ILE A 165 -9.29 8.56 17.19
N SER A 166 -8.93 9.83 17.33
CA SER A 166 -9.64 10.78 18.21
C SER A 166 -11.11 10.84 17.80
N LYS A 167 -12.02 10.96 18.77
CA LYS A 167 -13.47 10.92 18.56
C LYS A 167 -13.88 11.70 17.30
N PRO A 168 -14.67 11.09 16.43
CA PRO A 168 -15.06 11.70 15.17
C PRO A 168 -15.95 12.93 15.43
N ASN A 169 -15.56 14.03 14.81
CA ASN A 169 -16.41 15.22 14.77
C ASN A 169 -17.24 15.16 13.48
N ASN A 170 -18.56 15.06 13.61
CA ASN A 170 -19.51 15.25 12.51
C ASN A 170 -19.43 14.27 11.32
N THR A 171 -18.97 13.04 11.51
CA THR A 171 -19.08 12.01 10.47
C THR A 171 -20.50 11.46 10.46
N PRO A 172 -21.23 11.48 9.35
CA PRO A 172 -22.61 10.99 9.30
C PRO A 172 -22.66 9.46 9.47
N GLU A 173 -23.70 8.99 10.18
CA GLU A 173 -24.02 7.57 10.25
C GLU A 173 -24.52 7.07 8.90
N THR A 174 -24.01 5.93 8.45
CA THR A 174 -24.39 5.32 7.18
C THR A 174 -24.65 3.83 7.33
N ASP A 175 -25.51 3.26 6.48
CA ASP A 175 -25.68 1.82 6.44
C ASP A 175 -24.50 1.17 5.70
N VAL A 176 -24.09 1.73 4.57
CA VAL A 176 -23.03 1.18 3.73
C VAL A 176 -22.02 2.28 3.34
N PHE A 177 -20.76 2.01 3.61
CA PHE A 177 -19.63 2.86 3.21
C PHE A 177 -18.76 2.18 2.16
N PHE A 178 -18.44 2.93 1.09
CA PHE A 178 -17.48 2.55 0.07
C PHE A 178 -16.46 3.67 -0.16
N VAL A 179 -15.18 3.32 -0.33
CA VAL A 179 -14.15 4.22 -0.82
C VAL A 179 -13.21 3.47 -1.78
N GLY A 180 -13.00 4.05 -2.95
CA GLY A 180 -12.09 3.48 -3.91
C GLY A 180 -12.05 4.19 -5.26
N ALA A 181 -10.99 3.90 -6.05
CA ALA A 181 -10.90 4.41 -7.42
C ALA A 181 -11.84 3.62 -8.36
N ALA A 182 -12.41 4.31 -9.32
CA ALA A 182 -13.32 3.73 -10.31
C ALA A 182 -12.65 2.58 -11.10
N LYS A 183 -11.45 2.81 -11.60
CA LYS A 183 -10.68 1.84 -12.42
C LYS A 183 -11.61 1.09 -13.41
N ASN A 184 -11.51 -0.24 -13.47
CA ASN A 184 -12.32 -1.13 -14.35
C ASN A 184 -13.59 -1.66 -13.67
N ARG A 185 -14.00 -1.13 -12.51
CA ARG A 185 -15.12 -1.64 -11.69
C ARG A 185 -16.26 -0.64 -11.53
N MET A 186 -16.23 0.48 -12.28
CA MET A 186 -17.24 1.55 -12.13
C MET A 186 -18.66 1.05 -12.33
N LYS A 187 -18.88 0.18 -13.32
CA LYS A 187 -20.19 -0.43 -13.56
C LYS A 187 -20.71 -1.18 -12.31
N ASN A 188 -19.87 -2.01 -11.72
CA ASN A 188 -20.21 -2.78 -10.51
C ASN A 188 -20.49 -1.85 -9.31
N ILE A 189 -19.73 -0.74 -9.20
CA ILE A 189 -19.95 0.25 -8.14
C ILE A 189 -21.35 0.85 -8.26
N LEU A 190 -21.76 1.27 -9.46
CA LEU A 190 -23.07 1.88 -9.70
C LEU A 190 -24.22 0.88 -9.53
N GLU A 191 -24.10 -0.31 -10.10
CA GLU A 191 -25.10 -1.35 -9.96
C GLU A 191 -25.32 -1.74 -8.48
N THR A 192 -24.22 -1.84 -7.71
CA THR A 192 -24.32 -2.13 -6.28
C THR A 192 -24.98 -0.95 -5.54
N TYR A 193 -24.60 0.28 -5.86
CA TYR A 193 -25.21 1.46 -5.26
C TYR A 193 -26.74 1.49 -5.52
N ASP A 194 -27.14 1.32 -6.78
CA ASP A 194 -28.56 1.39 -7.19
C ASP A 194 -29.40 0.29 -6.49
N ILE A 195 -28.85 -0.89 -6.28
CA ILE A 195 -29.50 -1.98 -5.53
C ILE A 195 -29.65 -1.61 -4.04
N LEU A 196 -28.60 -1.10 -3.42
CA LEU A 196 -28.62 -0.75 -2.00
C LEU A 196 -29.53 0.44 -1.70
N GLU A 197 -29.48 1.49 -2.55
CA GLU A 197 -30.39 2.64 -2.44
C GLU A 197 -31.84 2.22 -2.66
N GLY A 198 -32.10 1.38 -3.67
CA GLY A 198 -33.43 0.83 -3.94
C GLY A 198 -33.98 -0.01 -2.78
N ALA A 199 -33.11 -0.58 -1.96
CA ALA A 199 -33.48 -1.27 -0.70
C ALA A 199 -33.68 -0.29 0.49
N GLY A 200 -33.56 1.02 0.28
CA GLY A 200 -33.75 2.05 1.31
C GLY A 200 -32.56 2.23 2.25
N LEU A 201 -31.37 1.74 1.88
CA LEU A 201 -30.16 1.88 2.69
C LEU A 201 -29.49 3.25 2.45
N ASN A 202 -29.03 3.87 3.54
CA ASN A 202 -28.27 5.10 3.50
C ASN A 202 -26.81 4.79 3.13
N CYS A 203 -26.42 5.07 1.88
CA CYS A 203 -25.11 4.78 1.33
C CYS A 203 -24.24 6.03 1.26
N TYR A 204 -22.94 5.88 1.58
CA TYR A 204 -21.91 6.89 1.34
C TYR A 204 -20.76 6.29 0.52
N PHE A 205 -20.72 6.64 -0.75
CA PHE A 205 -19.71 6.15 -1.69
C PHE A 205 -18.76 7.28 -2.08
N TYR A 206 -17.48 7.11 -1.77
CA TYR A 206 -16.42 8.03 -2.17
C TYR A 206 -15.65 7.42 -3.34
N VAL A 207 -15.91 7.93 -4.57
CA VAL A 207 -15.42 7.32 -5.82
C VAL A 207 -14.43 8.26 -6.49
N MET A 208 -13.17 7.80 -6.58
CA MET A 208 -12.10 8.54 -7.20
C MET A 208 -11.96 8.20 -8.69
N ASP A 209 -11.57 9.19 -9.51
CA ASP A 209 -11.26 9.03 -10.94
C ASP A 209 -12.43 8.44 -11.76
N ALA A 210 -13.66 8.79 -11.43
CA ALA A 210 -14.82 8.43 -12.22
C ALA A 210 -14.91 9.33 -13.46
N LYS A 211 -14.97 8.71 -14.65
CA LYS A 211 -15.04 9.43 -15.94
C LYS A 211 -16.43 9.35 -16.55
N PRO A 212 -16.83 10.32 -17.40
CA PRO A 212 -18.06 10.21 -18.16
C PRO A 212 -18.13 8.87 -18.93
N PRO A 213 -19.30 8.25 -19.09
CA PRO A 213 -20.63 8.70 -18.63
C PRO A 213 -20.96 8.34 -17.17
N TYR A 214 -20.03 7.82 -16.41
CA TYR A 214 -20.27 7.21 -15.09
C TYR A 214 -20.28 8.19 -13.91
N ASN A 215 -19.95 9.47 -14.15
CA ASN A 215 -19.90 10.51 -13.12
C ASN A 215 -21.24 11.27 -12.95
N GLN A 216 -22.36 10.64 -13.31
CA GLN A 216 -23.69 11.24 -13.13
C GLN A 216 -24.03 11.35 -11.64
N GLU A 217 -24.66 12.47 -11.25
CA GLU A 217 -25.04 12.72 -9.86
C GLU A 217 -25.95 11.63 -9.30
N ARG A 218 -25.59 11.15 -8.10
CA ARG A 218 -26.37 10.29 -7.23
C ARG A 218 -26.21 10.77 -5.80
N ARG A 219 -27.31 10.81 -5.06
CA ARG A 219 -27.35 11.44 -3.72
C ARG A 219 -26.26 10.98 -2.75
N GLY A 220 -25.91 9.71 -2.75
CA GLY A 220 -24.93 9.11 -1.83
C GLY A 220 -23.57 8.83 -2.48
N ILE A 221 -23.32 9.25 -3.74
CA ILE A 221 -22.03 9.08 -4.40
C ILE A 221 -21.30 10.42 -4.51
N HIS A 222 -20.11 10.47 -3.94
CA HIS A 222 -19.20 11.60 -4.00
C HIS A 222 -18.09 11.30 -4.99
N TYR A 223 -18.18 11.90 -6.18
CA TYR A 223 -17.15 11.77 -7.21
C TYR A 223 -16.05 12.80 -6.99
N VAL A 224 -14.82 12.34 -7.03
CA VAL A 224 -13.64 13.20 -6.87
C VAL A 224 -12.57 12.88 -7.90
N ASP A 225 -11.71 13.86 -8.17
CA ASP A 225 -10.59 13.68 -9.06
C ASP A 225 -9.57 12.68 -8.49
N LYS A 226 -8.79 12.08 -9.40
CA LYS A 226 -7.79 11.05 -9.06
C LYS A 226 -6.78 11.46 -7.98
N ASP A 227 -6.53 12.77 -7.85
CA ASP A 227 -5.54 13.33 -6.92
C ASP A 227 -6.19 13.80 -5.60
N VAL A 228 -7.51 13.69 -5.48
CA VAL A 228 -8.26 14.05 -4.27
C VAL A 228 -8.51 12.79 -3.45
N TRP A 229 -7.62 12.57 -2.47
CA TRP A 229 -7.68 11.41 -1.60
C TRP A 229 -8.42 11.74 -0.31
N LEU A 230 -9.32 10.85 0.08
CA LEU A 230 -9.83 10.86 1.46
C LEU A 230 -8.67 10.51 2.39
N SER A 231 -8.37 11.34 3.39
CA SER A 231 -7.33 10.98 4.37
C SER A 231 -7.66 9.63 5.00
N TYR A 232 -6.65 8.84 5.30
CA TYR A 232 -6.89 7.51 5.86
C TYR A 232 -7.59 7.57 7.22
N GLU A 233 -7.26 8.57 8.03
CA GLU A 233 -7.96 8.85 9.28
C GLU A 233 -9.45 9.08 9.06
N LYS A 234 -9.82 9.91 8.07
CA LYS A 234 -11.23 10.16 7.73
C LYS A 234 -11.91 8.92 7.14
N CYS A 235 -11.18 8.12 6.38
CA CYS A 235 -11.67 6.83 5.90
C CYS A 235 -12.08 5.92 7.07
N ILE A 236 -11.24 5.80 8.10
CA ILE A 236 -11.54 5.00 9.29
C ILE A 236 -12.71 5.59 10.10
N GLN A 237 -12.84 6.92 10.17
CA GLN A 237 -14.02 7.55 10.78
C GLN A 237 -15.31 7.10 10.09
N PHE A 238 -15.36 7.10 8.76
CA PHE A 238 -16.51 6.58 8.01
C PHE A 238 -16.73 5.08 8.25
N VAL A 239 -15.68 4.28 8.29
CA VAL A 239 -15.79 2.85 8.64
C VAL A 239 -16.44 2.68 10.02
N GLN A 240 -15.98 3.45 11.03
CA GLN A 240 -16.52 3.36 12.38
C GLN A 240 -17.99 3.82 12.48
N HIS A 241 -18.42 4.77 11.64
CA HIS A 241 -19.79 5.31 11.55
C HIS A 241 -20.68 4.58 10.52
N SER A 242 -20.22 3.48 9.92
CA SER A 242 -21.01 2.64 9.05
C SER A 242 -21.39 1.33 9.73
N LYS A 243 -22.50 0.71 9.30
CA LYS A 243 -22.86 -0.65 9.70
C LYS A 243 -22.11 -1.68 8.86
N CYS A 244 -21.87 -1.37 7.59
CA CYS A 244 -21.27 -2.25 6.60
C CYS A 244 -20.19 -1.52 5.79
N VAL A 245 -19.06 -2.19 5.59
CA VAL A 245 -18.02 -1.77 4.65
C VAL A 245 -18.21 -2.51 3.35
N LEU A 246 -18.29 -1.78 2.23
CA LEU A 246 -18.39 -2.37 0.91
C LEU A 246 -17.00 -2.49 0.29
N GLU A 247 -16.68 -3.68 -0.15
CA GLU A 247 -15.51 -3.98 -0.97
C GLU A 247 -15.95 -4.42 -2.36
N ILE A 248 -15.51 -3.71 -3.37
CA ILE A 248 -15.60 -4.15 -4.76
C ILE A 248 -14.18 -4.29 -5.28
N ILE A 249 -13.71 -5.51 -5.47
CA ILE A 249 -12.35 -5.78 -5.92
C ILE A 249 -12.16 -5.45 -7.41
N GLN A 250 -10.91 -5.20 -7.80
CA GLN A 250 -10.53 -5.08 -9.20
C GLN A 250 -10.66 -6.44 -9.90
N GLN A 251 -10.96 -6.40 -11.20
CA GLN A 251 -10.93 -7.62 -12.00
C GLN A 251 -9.54 -8.27 -11.94
N GLY A 252 -9.51 -9.56 -11.63
CA GLY A 252 -8.28 -10.34 -11.48
C GLY A 252 -7.62 -10.29 -10.10
N ALA A 253 -8.14 -9.50 -9.15
CA ALA A 253 -7.67 -9.53 -7.78
C ALA A 253 -8.44 -10.58 -6.94
N ARG A 254 -7.73 -11.25 -6.03
CA ARG A 254 -8.30 -12.24 -5.10
C ARG A 254 -7.75 -12.13 -3.69
N GLY A 255 -6.87 -11.15 -3.45
CA GLY A 255 -6.28 -10.93 -2.13
C GLY A 255 -7.25 -10.29 -1.13
N GLU A 256 -6.97 -10.42 0.13
CA GLU A 256 -7.65 -9.70 1.21
C GLU A 256 -7.18 -8.25 1.23
N THR A 257 -8.05 -7.30 0.83
CA THR A 257 -7.70 -5.88 0.79
C THR A 257 -7.75 -5.23 2.17
N LEU A 258 -7.38 -3.95 2.26
CA LEU A 258 -7.54 -3.16 3.49
C LEU A 258 -8.99 -3.14 4.00
N ARG A 259 -9.99 -3.18 3.10
CA ARG A 259 -11.42 -3.16 3.47
C ARG A 259 -11.82 -4.36 4.34
N VAL A 260 -11.28 -5.53 4.03
CA VAL A 260 -11.49 -6.74 4.85
C VAL A 260 -10.99 -6.51 6.27
N TRP A 261 -9.75 -6.03 6.40
CA TRP A 261 -9.12 -5.82 7.69
C TRP A 261 -9.77 -4.69 8.49
N GLU A 262 -10.22 -3.64 7.84
CA GLU A 262 -10.99 -2.56 8.46
C GLU A 262 -12.32 -3.09 9.00
N ALA A 263 -13.07 -3.87 8.21
CA ALA A 263 -14.32 -4.47 8.67
C ALA A 263 -14.10 -5.35 9.91
N ILE A 264 -13.09 -6.23 9.88
CA ILE A 264 -12.75 -7.11 11.00
C ILE A 264 -12.35 -6.31 12.24
N THR A 265 -11.42 -5.36 12.07
CA THR A 265 -10.84 -4.61 13.21
C THR A 265 -11.88 -3.76 13.92
N TYR A 266 -12.81 -3.15 13.17
CA TYR A 266 -13.83 -2.25 13.72
C TYR A 266 -15.20 -2.93 13.92
N GLY A 267 -15.27 -4.25 13.81
CA GLY A 267 -16.50 -5.03 14.06
C GLY A 267 -17.64 -4.68 13.12
N LYS A 268 -17.33 -4.45 11.84
CA LYS A 268 -18.31 -4.09 10.80
C LYS A 268 -18.65 -5.29 9.91
N MET A 269 -19.84 -5.29 9.35
CA MET A 269 -20.16 -6.24 8.29
C MET A 269 -19.30 -5.91 7.05
N LEU A 270 -18.94 -6.94 6.31
CA LEU A 270 -18.26 -6.80 5.00
C LEU A 270 -19.21 -7.29 3.91
N LEU A 271 -19.56 -6.40 2.98
CA LEU A 271 -20.19 -6.78 1.72
C LEU A 271 -19.09 -6.77 0.64
N THR A 272 -18.90 -7.90 -0.02
CA THR A 272 -17.81 -8.03 -1.00
C THR A 272 -18.20 -8.88 -2.20
N ASN A 273 -17.69 -8.53 -3.38
CA ASN A 273 -17.73 -9.37 -4.56
C ASN A 273 -16.52 -10.31 -4.69
N ASN A 274 -15.63 -10.33 -3.70
CA ASN A 274 -14.51 -11.24 -3.63
C ASN A 274 -14.97 -12.63 -3.18
N THR A 275 -15.24 -13.51 -4.13
CA THR A 275 -15.70 -14.89 -3.86
C THR A 275 -14.71 -15.68 -3.00
N PHE A 276 -13.44 -15.29 -3.01
CA PHE A 276 -12.37 -15.89 -2.21
C PHE A 276 -12.61 -15.72 -0.69
N MET A 277 -13.35 -14.69 -0.29
CA MET A 277 -13.68 -14.48 1.13
C MET A 277 -14.48 -15.64 1.74
N ARG A 278 -15.13 -16.48 0.94
CA ARG A 278 -15.80 -17.73 1.42
C ARG A 278 -14.80 -18.74 2.01
N GLU A 279 -13.53 -18.68 1.60
CA GLU A 279 -12.45 -19.52 2.13
C GLU A 279 -11.71 -18.87 3.30
N SER A 280 -12.05 -17.64 3.63
CA SER A 280 -11.43 -16.92 4.74
C SER A 280 -11.92 -17.51 6.07
N ARG A 281 -11.00 -17.58 7.05
CA ARG A 281 -11.33 -17.97 8.43
C ARG A 281 -12.32 -17.03 9.12
N PHE A 282 -12.61 -15.88 8.53
CA PHE A 282 -13.54 -14.87 9.04
C PHE A 282 -14.92 -14.92 8.38
N TYR A 283 -15.13 -15.84 7.45
CA TYR A 283 -16.43 -16.02 6.79
C TYR A 283 -17.38 -16.75 7.72
N ASN A 284 -18.58 -16.14 7.96
CA ASN A 284 -19.70 -16.70 8.73
C ASN A 284 -20.90 -16.92 7.83
#